data_aa5ef868063a3fb7960126a93938fa28
#
_entry.id   aa5ef868063a3fb7960126a93938fa28
#
_cell.length_a   1.000
_cell.length_b   1.000
_cell.length_c   1.000
_cell.angle_alpha   90.00
_cell.angle_beta   90.00
_cell.angle_gamma   90.00
#
_symmetry.space_group_name_H-M   'P 1'
#
loop_
_entity.id
_entity.type
_entity.pdbx_description
1 polymer ?
#
loop_
_entity_poly.entity_id
_entity_poly.type
_entity_poly.pdbx_seq_one_letter_code
_entity_poly.pdbx_strand_id
1 'polypeptide(L)'
;MSSGKRSLQKRIAYEAAKILTELRTDNLAYACRKAAAKHGVTKQQLMPSRDEIEQALKEQQRLVLGDKQHTALNQLRESALDAMQALKQFQPLLVGPVLQGTADDNSHIELHLQADTPEEVLFALSDLHIPWQEKQRQLNFSDGSHETIPCFRFSADEIQYLLMVFPNAKNRKRPLDPFDHKPFQSANIKQLKALLDEEHSAGSDYYEEAFPLSRETSRG
;
A
#
# COMPACT_ATOMS: atom_id res chain seq x y z
N MET A 1 -9.38 33.12 -5.69
CA MET A 1 -8.01 32.57 -5.50
C MET A 1 -7.94 31.04 -5.26
N SER A 2 -9.02 30.36 -4.89
CA SER A 2 -9.05 28.92 -4.59
C SER A 2 -8.94 28.01 -5.84
N SER A 3 -9.54 28.37 -6.97
CA SER A 3 -9.63 27.50 -8.16
C SER A 3 -8.27 27.24 -8.84
N GLY A 4 -7.44 28.27 -9.01
CA GLY A 4 -6.11 28.10 -9.65
C GLY A 4 -5.13 27.26 -8.82
N LYS A 5 -5.17 27.40 -7.50
CA LYS A 5 -4.36 26.57 -6.59
C LYS A 5 -4.73 25.10 -6.72
N ARG A 6 -6.02 24.77 -6.67
CA ARG A 6 -6.55 23.41 -6.78
C ARG A 6 -6.24 22.77 -8.13
N SER A 7 -6.34 23.56 -9.21
CA SER A 7 -5.96 23.10 -10.55
C SER A 7 -4.48 22.77 -10.65
N LEU A 8 -3.60 23.57 -10.05
CA LEU A 8 -2.16 23.34 -10.02
C LEU A 8 -1.80 22.08 -9.19
N GLN A 9 -2.40 21.93 -8.02
CA GLN A 9 -2.21 20.72 -7.19
C GLN A 9 -2.61 19.45 -7.92
N LYS A 10 -3.75 19.43 -8.61
CA LYS A 10 -4.19 18.30 -9.44
C LYS A 10 -3.20 17.98 -10.56
N ARG A 11 -2.65 19.00 -11.23
CA ARG A 11 -1.64 18.80 -12.29
C ARG A 11 -0.34 18.20 -11.73
N ILE A 12 0.10 18.67 -10.57
CA ILE A 12 1.28 18.11 -9.90
C ILE A 12 1.00 16.66 -9.45
N ALA A 13 -0.18 16.38 -8.91
CA ALA A 13 -0.57 15.03 -8.51
C ALA A 13 -0.57 14.06 -9.70
N TYR A 14 -1.16 14.48 -10.83
CA TYR A 14 -1.16 13.68 -12.05
C TYR A 14 0.25 13.40 -12.59
N GLU A 15 1.12 14.41 -12.61
CA GLU A 15 2.51 14.26 -13.03
C GLU A 15 3.31 13.39 -12.05
N ALA A 16 3.06 13.50 -10.74
CA ALA A 16 3.68 12.65 -9.73
C ALA A 16 3.27 11.18 -9.91
N ALA A 17 1.99 10.93 -10.14
CA ALA A 17 1.46 9.59 -10.44
C ALA A 17 2.14 8.99 -11.70
N LYS A 18 2.31 9.78 -12.75
CA LYS A 18 3.01 9.38 -13.96
C LYS A 18 4.47 9.00 -13.68
N ILE A 19 5.17 9.79 -12.87
CA ILE A 19 6.56 9.52 -12.47
C ILE A 19 6.65 8.22 -11.66
N LEU A 20 5.71 7.96 -10.75
CA LEU A 20 5.66 6.71 -9.98
C LEU A 20 5.54 5.51 -10.92
N THR A 21 4.65 5.56 -11.88
CA THR A 21 4.43 4.49 -12.86
C THR A 21 5.64 4.29 -13.78
N GLU A 22 6.18 5.37 -14.37
CA GLU A 22 7.29 5.30 -15.33
C GLU A 22 8.59 4.80 -14.70
N LEU A 23 8.88 5.21 -13.47
CA LEU A 23 10.08 4.81 -12.74
C LEU A 23 9.89 3.55 -11.90
N ARG A 24 8.68 2.97 -11.88
CA ARG A 24 8.32 1.81 -11.06
C ARG A 24 8.82 1.97 -9.62
N THR A 25 8.47 3.09 -9.00
CA THR A 25 8.89 3.45 -7.64
C THR A 25 7.67 3.80 -6.79
N ASP A 26 7.73 3.46 -5.50
CA ASP A 26 6.75 3.82 -4.47
C ASP A 26 7.11 5.09 -3.70
N ASN A 27 8.21 5.76 -4.09
CA ASN A 27 8.71 6.96 -3.41
C ASN A 27 7.89 8.21 -3.79
N LEU A 28 6.74 8.38 -3.11
CA LEU A 28 5.86 9.54 -3.31
C LEU A 28 6.57 10.87 -3.12
N ALA A 29 7.46 10.97 -2.14
CA ALA A 29 8.18 12.21 -1.86
C ALA A 29 9.10 12.62 -3.01
N TYR A 30 9.79 11.66 -3.61
CA TYR A 30 10.61 11.88 -4.78
C TYR A 30 9.76 12.28 -5.99
N ALA A 31 8.71 11.52 -6.29
CA ALA A 31 7.84 11.77 -7.42
C ALA A 31 7.15 13.15 -7.32
N CYS A 32 6.63 13.50 -6.15
CA CYS A 32 6.00 14.79 -5.89
C CYS A 32 6.98 15.95 -6.07
N ARG A 33 8.19 15.87 -5.52
CA ARG A 33 9.22 16.91 -5.71
C ARG A 33 9.60 17.09 -7.18
N LYS A 34 9.79 15.98 -7.89
CA LYS A 34 10.14 16.00 -9.33
C LYS A 34 9.00 16.61 -10.17
N ALA A 35 7.75 16.24 -9.89
CA ALA A 35 6.58 16.80 -10.53
C ALA A 35 6.43 18.31 -10.25
N ALA A 36 6.58 18.71 -8.98
CA ALA A 36 6.51 20.13 -8.58
C ALA A 36 7.59 20.98 -9.26
N ALA A 37 8.82 20.48 -9.33
CA ALA A 37 9.92 21.16 -10.03
C ALA A 37 9.60 21.38 -11.51
N LYS A 38 8.99 20.40 -12.19
CA LYS A 38 8.57 20.53 -13.60
C LYS A 38 7.51 21.63 -13.80
N HIS A 39 6.71 21.92 -12.77
CA HIS A 39 5.73 23.01 -12.77
C HIS A 39 6.25 24.31 -12.14
N GLY A 40 7.53 24.40 -11.82
CA GLY A 40 8.13 25.59 -11.19
C GLY A 40 7.65 25.87 -9.77
N VAL A 41 7.18 24.83 -9.06
CA VAL A 41 6.61 24.96 -7.71
C VAL A 41 7.63 24.49 -6.67
N THR A 42 7.93 25.39 -5.71
CA THR A 42 8.81 25.10 -4.57
C THR A 42 8.10 25.25 -3.22
N LYS A 43 6.93 25.90 -3.23
CA LYS A 43 6.19 26.21 -1.99
C LYS A 43 5.39 24.98 -1.53
N GLN A 44 5.65 24.52 -0.29
CA GLN A 44 4.95 23.39 0.33
C GLN A 44 3.41 23.49 0.29
N GLN A 45 2.89 24.72 0.43
CA GLN A 45 1.44 24.97 0.41
C GLN A 45 0.75 24.71 -0.94
N LEU A 46 1.55 24.52 -2.00
CA LEU A 46 1.07 24.22 -3.37
C LEU A 46 1.28 22.75 -3.72
N MET A 47 1.89 21.96 -2.85
CA MET A 47 2.06 20.52 -3.06
C MET A 47 0.72 19.80 -2.92
N PRO A 48 0.46 18.77 -3.73
CA PRO A 48 -0.69 17.91 -3.53
C PRO A 48 -0.57 17.10 -2.24
N SER A 49 -1.71 16.69 -1.70
CA SER A 49 -1.77 15.72 -0.61
C SER A 49 -1.44 14.31 -1.13
N ARG A 50 -1.18 13.38 -0.20
CA ARG A 50 -1.06 11.95 -0.52
C ARG A 50 -2.30 11.46 -1.28
N ASP A 51 -3.48 11.71 -0.73
CA ASP A 51 -4.75 11.26 -1.31
C ASP A 51 -4.95 11.74 -2.75
N GLU A 52 -4.55 12.98 -3.06
CA GLU A 52 -4.61 13.52 -4.42
C GLU A 52 -3.67 12.80 -5.39
N ILE A 53 -2.46 12.40 -4.93
CA ILE A 53 -1.50 11.63 -5.74
C ILE A 53 -2.00 10.19 -5.93
N GLU A 54 -2.45 9.54 -4.86
CA GLU A 54 -2.97 8.18 -4.91
C GLU A 54 -4.23 8.07 -5.79
N GLN A 55 -5.12 9.05 -5.70
CA GLN A 55 -6.29 9.12 -6.58
C GLN A 55 -5.88 9.26 -8.05
N ALA A 56 -4.94 10.15 -8.36
CA ALA A 56 -4.43 10.30 -9.71
C ALA A 56 -3.72 9.03 -10.21
N LEU A 57 -3.01 8.32 -9.33
CA LEU A 57 -2.36 7.05 -9.66
C LEU A 57 -3.38 5.96 -9.98
N LYS A 58 -4.42 5.80 -9.16
CA LYS A 58 -5.52 4.86 -9.43
C LYS A 58 -6.23 5.15 -10.75
N GLU A 59 -6.50 6.41 -11.04
CA GLU A 59 -7.12 6.82 -12.30
C GLU A 59 -6.25 6.43 -13.51
N GLN A 60 -4.93 6.68 -13.43
CA GLN A 60 -3.99 6.32 -14.49
C GLN A 60 -3.87 4.80 -14.65
N GLN A 61 -3.73 4.06 -13.56
CA GLN A 61 -3.64 2.60 -13.57
C GLN A 61 -4.91 1.99 -14.18
N ARG A 62 -6.10 2.48 -13.81
CA ARG A 62 -7.37 2.02 -14.38
C ARG A 62 -7.44 2.24 -15.89
N LEU A 63 -6.94 3.37 -16.37
CA LEU A 63 -6.96 3.69 -17.80
C LEU A 63 -5.96 2.87 -18.61
N VAL A 64 -4.81 2.50 -18.02
CA VAL A 64 -3.72 1.83 -18.73
C VAL A 64 -3.78 0.31 -18.57
N LEU A 65 -4.06 -0.19 -17.38
CA LEU A 65 -3.98 -1.60 -17.00
C LEU A 65 -5.36 -2.28 -16.95
N GLY A 66 -6.44 -1.51 -16.75
CA GLY A 66 -7.80 -2.05 -16.67
C GLY A 66 -7.91 -3.19 -15.64
N ASP A 67 -8.52 -4.30 -16.04
CA ASP A 67 -8.77 -5.46 -15.17
C ASP A 67 -7.50 -6.14 -14.67
N LYS A 68 -6.37 -6.02 -15.38
CA LYS A 68 -5.10 -6.62 -14.96
C LYS A 68 -4.59 -6.06 -13.64
N GLN A 69 -4.71 -4.75 -13.43
CA GLN A 69 -4.29 -4.11 -12.17
C GLN A 69 -5.16 -4.58 -11.00
N HIS A 70 -6.46 -4.72 -11.23
CA HIS A 70 -7.37 -5.22 -10.20
C HIS A 70 -7.04 -6.66 -9.81
N THR A 71 -6.76 -7.52 -10.79
CA THR A 71 -6.37 -8.92 -10.55
C THR A 71 -5.05 -9.00 -9.77
N ALA A 72 -4.03 -8.25 -10.17
CA ALA A 72 -2.74 -8.20 -9.47
C ALA A 72 -2.89 -7.69 -8.03
N LEU A 73 -3.67 -6.64 -7.83
CA LEU A 73 -3.93 -6.08 -6.50
C LEU A 73 -4.64 -7.11 -5.60
N ASN A 74 -5.62 -7.82 -6.10
CA ASN A 74 -6.32 -8.87 -5.33
C ASN A 74 -5.38 -10.01 -4.96
N GLN A 75 -4.55 -10.48 -5.88
CA GLN A 75 -3.53 -11.49 -5.59
C GLN A 75 -2.56 -11.03 -4.49
N LEU A 76 -2.09 -9.78 -4.56
CA LEU A 76 -1.22 -9.20 -3.51
C LEU A 76 -1.93 -9.11 -2.16
N ARG A 77 -3.22 -8.78 -2.12
CA ARG A 77 -4.00 -8.73 -0.88
C ARG A 77 -4.27 -10.10 -0.28
N GLU A 78 -4.57 -11.10 -1.11
CA GLU A 78 -4.71 -12.49 -0.68
C GLU A 78 -3.39 -13.01 -0.10
N SER A 79 -2.28 -12.82 -0.82
CA SER A 79 -0.95 -13.18 -0.34
C SER A 79 -0.54 -12.43 0.93
N ALA A 80 -0.92 -11.16 1.06
CA ALA A 80 -0.74 -10.40 2.29
C ALA A 80 -1.53 -11.01 3.45
N LEU A 81 -2.77 -11.42 3.20
CA LEU A 81 -3.61 -12.06 4.21
C LEU A 81 -3.01 -13.37 4.71
N ASP A 82 -2.49 -14.20 3.81
CA ASP A 82 -1.84 -15.47 4.16
C ASP A 82 -0.58 -15.23 4.99
N ALA A 83 0.27 -14.29 4.57
CA ALA A 83 1.45 -13.91 5.35
C ALA A 83 1.09 -13.36 6.73
N MET A 84 0.04 -12.53 6.82
CA MET A 84 -0.45 -12.01 8.10
C MET A 84 -1.00 -13.13 8.99
N GLN A 85 -1.63 -14.15 8.44
CA GLN A 85 -2.12 -15.30 9.19
C GLN A 85 -0.96 -16.17 9.73
N ALA A 86 0.07 -16.41 8.90
CA ALA A 86 1.27 -17.13 9.29
C ALA A 86 2.04 -16.42 10.42
N LEU A 87 2.03 -15.08 10.42
CA LEU A 87 2.73 -14.24 11.39
C LEU A 87 1.80 -13.63 12.45
N LYS A 88 0.62 -14.23 12.69
CA LYS A 88 -0.44 -13.66 13.56
C LYS A 88 0.01 -13.37 14.99
N GLN A 89 1.00 -14.12 15.54
CA GLN A 89 1.56 -13.89 16.86
C GLN A 89 2.21 -12.51 17.01
N PHE A 90 2.65 -11.90 15.91
CA PHE A 90 3.27 -10.59 15.87
C PHE A 90 2.28 -9.46 15.56
N GLN A 91 0.97 -9.68 15.64
CA GLN A 91 -0.09 -8.70 15.42
C GLN A 91 0.12 -7.89 14.11
N PRO A 92 0.25 -8.55 12.95
CA PRO A 92 0.60 -7.90 11.71
C PRO A 92 -0.42 -6.85 11.28
N LEU A 93 0.09 -5.75 10.74
CA LEU A 93 -0.69 -4.70 10.10
C LEU A 93 -0.20 -4.52 8.67
N LEU A 94 -1.09 -4.66 7.70
CA LEU A 94 -0.81 -4.31 6.30
C LEU A 94 -0.75 -2.79 6.17
N VAL A 95 0.26 -2.28 5.46
CA VAL A 95 0.45 -0.87 5.14
C VAL A 95 0.84 -0.70 3.66
N GLY A 96 0.97 0.54 3.21
CA GLY A 96 1.53 0.87 1.90
C GLY A 96 0.61 0.60 0.70
N PRO A 97 1.19 0.47 -0.52
CA PRO A 97 0.44 0.48 -1.78
C PRO A 97 -0.61 -0.62 -1.91
N VAL A 98 -0.36 -1.82 -1.35
CA VAL A 98 -1.30 -2.95 -1.39
C VAL A 98 -2.57 -2.63 -0.61
N LEU A 99 -2.44 -2.04 0.58
CA LEU A 99 -3.60 -1.58 1.34
C LEU A 99 -4.33 -0.44 0.63
N GLN A 100 -3.56 0.53 0.12
CA GLN A 100 -4.10 1.74 -0.50
C GLN A 100 -4.74 1.49 -1.87
N GLY A 101 -4.51 0.33 -2.50
CA GLY A 101 -5.07 -0.01 -3.80
C GLY A 101 -4.34 0.65 -4.97
N THR A 102 -3.07 1.00 -4.78
CA THR A 102 -2.18 1.59 -5.81
C THR A 102 -1.07 0.63 -6.23
N ALA A 103 -1.07 -0.59 -5.71
CA ALA A 103 -0.09 -1.62 -6.03
C ALA A 103 -0.25 -2.11 -7.49
N ASP A 104 0.87 -2.52 -8.07
CA ASP A 104 0.99 -3.20 -9.37
C ASP A 104 1.81 -4.50 -9.22
N ASP A 105 2.07 -5.19 -10.33
CA ASP A 105 2.82 -6.46 -10.37
C ASP A 105 4.23 -6.38 -9.77
N ASN A 106 4.81 -5.18 -9.62
CA ASN A 106 6.15 -4.98 -9.06
C ASN A 106 6.13 -4.48 -7.63
N SER A 107 4.94 -4.26 -7.09
CA SER A 107 4.79 -3.75 -5.73
C SER A 107 5.08 -4.85 -4.72
N HIS A 108 5.66 -4.46 -3.59
CA HIS A 108 5.91 -5.37 -2.48
C HIS A 108 4.84 -5.22 -1.40
N ILE A 109 4.64 -6.30 -0.64
CA ILE A 109 3.75 -6.32 0.52
C ILE A 109 4.53 -5.78 1.72
N GLU A 110 4.02 -4.73 2.35
CA GLU A 110 4.61 -4.14 3.55
C GLU A 110 3.79 -4.50 4.79
N LEU A 111 4.42 -5.14 5.77
CA LEU A 111 3.80 -5.49 7.04
C LEU A 111 4.54 -4.84 8.22
N HIS A 112 3.79 -4.23 9.11
CA HIS A 112 4.26 -3.80 10.42
C HIS A 112 3.97 -4.92 11.42
N LEU A 113 5.01 -5.42 12.10
CA LEU A 113 4.94 -6.47 13.10
C LEU A 113 5.29 -5.92 14.47
N GLN A 114 4.73 -6.51 15.52
CA GLN A 114 5.08 -6.21 16.92
C GLN A 114 5.76 -7.43 17.52
N ALA A 115 6.98 -7.26 18.03
CA ALA A 115 7.73 -8.29 18.73
C ALA A 115 8.55 -7.67 19.87
N ASP A 116 8.88 -8.45 20.89
CA ASP A 116 9.75 -7.94 21.96
C ASP A 116 11.18 -7.77 21.46
N THR A 117 11.61 -8.67 20.58
CA THR A 117 12.89 -8.58 19.88
C THR A 117 12.74 -8.92 18.39
N PRO A 118 13.57 -8.35 17.50
CA PRO A 118 13.56 -8.69 16.08
C PRO A 118 13.87 -10.18 15.81
N GLU A 119 14.65 -10.79 16.68
CA GLU A 119 15.06 -12.21 16.60
C GLU A 119 13.86 -13.15 16.65
N GLU A 120 12.81 -12.82 17.37
CA GLU A 120 11.57 -13.62 17.39
C GLU A 120 10.97 -13.77 16.00
N VAL A 121 10.99 -12.69 15.20
CA VAL A 121 10.52 -12.72 13.82
C VAL A 121 11.46 -13.54 12.94
N LEU A 122 12.78 -13.44 13.16
CA LEU A 122 13.77 -14.26 12.45
C LEU A 122 13.59 -15.76 12.73
N PHE A 123 13.32 -16.14 13.96
CA PHE A 123 13.03 -17.54 14.30
C PHE A 123 11.76 -18.02 13.56
N ALA A 124 10.70 -17.22 13.54
CA ALA A 124 9.49 -17.58 12.82
C ALA A 124 9.72 -17.71 11.29
N LEU A 125 10.52 -16.83 10.68
CA LEU A 125 10.90 -16.96 9.26
C LEU A 125 11.75 -18.20 9.01
N SER A 126 12.68 -18.51 9.93
CA SER A 126 13.49 -19.72 9.86
C SER A 126 12.66 -21.00 9.95
N ASP A 127 11.70 -21.06 10.87
CA ASP A 127 10.76 -22.18 11.00
C ASP A 127 9.91 -22.40 9.75
N LEU A 128 9.57 -21.31 9.06
CA LEU A 128 8.88 -21.32 7.78
C LEU A 128 9.82 -21.58 6.57
N HIS A 129 11.12 -21.77 6.81
CA HIS A 129 12.15 -21.96 5.78
C HIS A 129 12.22 -20.81 4.76
N ILE A 130 11.91 -19.60 5.19
CA ILE A 130 11.92 -18.40 4.35
C ILE A 130 13.29 -17.71 4.49
N PRO A 131 14.11 -17.63 3.43
CA PRO A 131 15.35 -16.86 3.48
C PRO A 131 15.05 -15.36 3.46
N TRP A 132 15.81 -14.58 4.24
CA TRP A 132 15.60 -13.13 4.37
C TRP A 132 16.90 -12.35 4.19
N GLN A 133 16.73 -11.05 3.96
CA GLN A 133 17.79 -10.06 4.00
C GLN A 133 17.45 -9.00 5.05
N GLU A 134 18.42 -8.69 5.90
CA GLU A 134 18.28 -7.62 6.87
C GLU A 134 18.40 -6.25 6.19
N LYS A 135 17.54 -5.34 6.59
CA LYS A 135 17.53 -3.94 6.22
C LYS A 135 17.19 -3.11 7.45
N GLN A 136 17.34 -1.81 7.33
CA GLN A 136 16.93 -0.87 8.37
C GLN A 136 16.27 0.33 7.73
N ARG A 137 15.23 0.86 8.38
CA ARG A 137 14.58 2.12 7.98
C ARG A 137 14.58 3.09 9.16
N GLN A 138 14.94 4.34 8.90
CA GLN A 138 14.75 5.41 9.86
C GLN A 138 13.32 5.95 9.72
N LEU A 139 12.60 5.99 10.84
CA LEU A 139 11.24 6.50 10.90
C LEU A 139 11.12 7.58 11.97
N ASN A 140 10.24 8.53 11.71
CA ASN A 140 9.78 9.51 12.67
C ASN A 140 8.56 8.98 13.39
N PHE A 141 8.36 9.37 14.63
CA PHE A 141 7.22 8.96 15.45
C PHE A 141 6.41 10.15 15.93
N SER A 142 5.18 9.88 16.34
CA SER A 142 4.21 10.90 16.76
C SER A 142 4.63 11.68 18.02
N ASP A 143 5.61 11.19 18.78
CA ASP A 143 6.20 11.87 19.95
C ASP A 143 7.43 12.71 19.60
N GLY A 144 7.76 12.82 18.31
CA GLY A 144 8.93 13.55 17.80
C GLY A 144 10.24 12.77 17.85
N SER A 145 10.23 11.52 18.30
CA SER A 145 11.42 10.67 18.26
C SER A 145 11.75 10.18 16.85
N HIS A 146 13.03 9.84 16.63
CA HIS A 146 13.54 9.22 15.40
C HIS A 146 14.18 7.89 15.78
N GLU A 147 13.71 6.81 15.19
CA GLU A 147 14.22 5.48 15.50
C GLU A 147 14.61 4.73 14.22
N THR A 148 15.62 3.88 14.35
CA THR A 148 16.01 2.95 13.30
C THR A 148 15.26 1.64 13.52
N ILE A 149 14.39 1.29 12.60
CA ILE A 149 13.52 0.11 12.68
C ILE A 149 14.16 -1.02 11.88
N PRO A 150 14.37 -2.20 12.50
CA PRO A 150 14.81 -3.38 11.79
C PRO A 150 13.74 -3.85 10.80
N CYS A 151 14.20 -4.23 9.61
CA CYS A 151 13.35 -4.66 8.53
C CYS A 151 13.90 -5.97 7.94
N PHE A 152 13.00 -6.87 7.58
CA PHE A 152 13.36 -8.12 6.91
C PHE A 152 12.69 -8.18 5.54
N ARG A 153 13.50 -8.36 4.52
CA ARG A 153 13.03 -8.49 3.13
C ARG A 153 13.20 -9.91 2.65
N PHE A 154 12.16 -10.46 2.04
CA PHE A 154 12.21 -11.79 1.43
C PHE A 154 11.28 -11.86 0.21
N SER A 155 11.41 -12.95 -0.55
CA SER A 155 10.48 -13.29 -1.64
C SER A 155 9.82 -14.62 -1.35
N ALA A 156 8.51 -14.70 -1.59
CA ALA A 156 7.76 -15.94 -1.62
C ALA A 156 6.79 -15.89 -2.81
N ASP A 157 6.71 -16.96 -3.60
CA ASP A 157 5.87 -17.06 -4.80
C ASP A 157 6.01 -15.84 -5.76
N GLU A 158 7.26 -15.42 -6.00
CA GLU A 158 7.64 -14.25 -6.80
C GLU A 158 7.22 -12.89 -6.23
N ILE A 159 6.50 -12.87 -5.11
CA ILE A 159 6.08 -11.65 -4.42
C ILE A 159 7.17 -11.22 -3.43
N GLN A 160 7.46 -9.92 -3.42
CA GLN A 160 8.39 -9.31 -2.47
C GLN A 160 7.67 -8.89 -1.20
N TYR A 161 8.27 -9.17 -0.05
CA TYR A 161 7.76 -8.79 1.26
C TYR A 161 8.77 -7.92 2.00
N LEU A 162 8.26 -6.94 2.73
CA LEU A 162 9.02 -6.11 3.65
C LEU A 162 8.33 -6.14 5.02
N LEU A 163 8.97 -6.76 5.99
CA LEU A 163 8.51 -6.76 7.38
C LEU A 163 9.25 -5.67 8.14
N MET A 164 8.54 -4.78 8.80
CA MET A 164 9.10 -3.79 9.73
C MET A 164 8.73 -4.19 11.14
N VAL A 165 9.74 -4.41 12.00
CA VAL A 165 9.52 -4.94 13.35
C VAL A 165 9.58 -3.81 14.37
N PHE A 166 8.47 -3.59 15.05
CA PHE A 166 8.33 -2.58 16.09
C PHE A 166 8.33 -3.25 17.47
N PRO A 167 8.98 -2.65 18.48
CA PRO A 167 8.97 -3.19 19.82
C PRO A 167 7.54 -3.19 20.42
N ASN A 168 7.22 -4.22 21.21
CA ASN A 168 6.00 -4.33 22.01
C ASN A 168 5.99 -3.29 23.14
N ALA A 169 6.07 -2.01 22.82
CA ALA A 169 6.11 -0.97 23.82
C ALA A 169 4.73 -0.67 24.38
N LYS A 170 4.61 -0.60 25.71
CA LYS A 170 3.39 -0.13 26.42
C LYS A 170 3.01 1.31 26.03
N ASN A 171 3.98 2.11 25.58
CA ASN A 171 3.78 3.43 24.99
C ASN A 171 3.71 3.32 23.47
N ARG A 172 2.51 3.30 22.93
CA ARG A 172 2.25 3.16 21.49
C ARG A 172 2.65 4.43 20.73
N LYS A 173 3.93 4.57 20.48
CA LYS A 173 4.41 5.52 19.49
C LYS A 173 3.92 5.07 18.12
N ARG A 174 3.31 5.97 17.36
CA ARG A 174 2.87 5.67 16.00
C ARG A 174 3.94 6.13 15.02
N PRO A 175 4.45 5.22 14.18
CA PRO A 175 5.36 5.61 13.11
C PRO A 175 4.62 6.53 12.13
N LEU A 176 5.33 7.54 11.67
CA LEU A 176 4.82 8.53 10.74
C LEU A 176 5.30 8.22 9.32
N ASP A 177 4.41 8.33 8.39
CA ASP A 177 4.74 8.23 6.98
C ASP A 177 5.71 9.35 6.57
N PRO A 178 6.79 9.02 5.83
CA PRO A 178 7.81 10.01 5.44
C PRO A 178 7.30 11.10 4.51
N PHE A 179 6.17 10.88 3.81
CA PHE A 179 5.64 11.82 2.85
C PHE A 179 4.82 12.93 3.50
N ASP A 180 3.82 12.57 4.32
CA ASP A 180 2.86 13.52 4.87
C ASP A 180 2.95 13.69 6.39
N HIS A 181 3.88 12.98 7.04
CA HIS A 181 4.12 13.00 8.48
C HIS A 181 2.88 12.64 9.31
N LYS A 182 1.96 11.89 8.75
CA LYS A 182 0.81 11.31 9.45
C LYS A 182 1.08 9.86 9.86
N PRO A 183 0.38 9.33 10.86
CA PRO A 183 0.43 7.90 11.14
C PRO A 183 0.11 7.08 9.90
N PHE A 184 0.84 5.98 9.69
CA PHE A 184 0.54 5.07 8.57
C PHE A 184 -0.91 4.60 8.62
N GLN A 185 -1.57 4.64 7.47
CA GLN A 185 -2.81 3.89 7.29
C GLN A 185 -2.47 2.41 7.37
N SER A 186 -3.24 1.66 8.13
CA SER A 186 -2.97 0.25 8.36
C SER A 186 -4.25 -0.56 8.48
N ALA A 187 -4.21 -1.82 8.08
CA ALA A 187 -5.30 -2.77 8.25
C ALA A 187 -4.80 -4.04 8.96
N ASN A 188 -5.54 -4.48 9.95
CA ASN A 188 -5.34 -5.79 10.57
C ASN A 188 -6.00 -6.89 9.72
N ILE A 189 -5.80 -8.16 10.12
CA ILE A 189 -6.34 -9.34 9.42
C ILE A 189 -7.87 -9.22 9.18
N LYS A 190 -8.62 -8.78 10.18
CA LYS A 190 -10.08 -8.66 10.06
C LYS A 190 -10.48 -7.58 9.05
N GLN A 191 -9.79 -6.45 9.07
CA GLN A 191 -10.03 -5.34 8.15
C GLN A 191 -9.66 -5.69 6.72
N LEU A 192 -8.54 -6.41 6.51
CA LEU A 192 -8.14 -6.87 5.19
C LEU A 192 -9.11 -7.90 4.62
N LYS A 193 -9.61 -8.83 5.44
CA LYS A 193 -10.68 -9.76 5.03
C LYS A 193 -11.93 -9.02 4.58
N ALA A 194 -12.41 -8.06 5.37
CA ALA A 194 -13.59 -7.28 5.01
C ALA A 194 -13.39 -6.52 3.68
N LEU A 195 -12.21 -5.96 3.44
CA LEU A 195 -11.88 -5.28 2.20
C LEU A 195 -11.93 -6.23 0.98
N LEU A 196 -11.41 -7.45 1.11
CA LEU A 196 -11.47 -8.48 0.06
C LEU A 196 -12.91 -8.93 -0.20
N ASP A 197 -13.71 -9.13 0.85
CA ASP A 197 -15.13 -9.52 0.74
C ASP A 197 -15.95 -8.45 0.01
N GLU A 198 -15.72 -7.17 0.31
CA GLU A 198 -16.38 -6.04 -0.38
C GLU A 198 -16.02 -5.98 -1.87
N GLU A 199 -14.75 -6.21 -2.22
CA GLU A 199 -14.31 -6.21 -3.62
C GLU A 199 -14.85 -7.38 -4.42
N HIS A 200 -14.90 -8.57 -3.83
CA HIS A 200 -15.52 -9.74 -4.48
C HIS A 200 -17.02 -9.52 -4.74
N SER A 201 -17.73 -8.90 -3.78
CA SER A 201 -19.15 -8.60 -3.94
C SER A 201 -19.39 -7.57 -5.04
N ALA A 202 -18.59 -6.49 -5.08
CA ALA A 202 -18.70 -5.47 -6.13
C ALA A 202 -18.37 -6.00 -7.53
N GLY A 203 -17.43 -6.95 -7.64
CA GLY A 203 -17.10 -7.63 -8.89
C GLY A 203 -18.24 -8.53 -9.39
N SER A 204 -18.93 -9.23 -8.48
CA SER A 204 -20.06 -10.10 -8.82
C SER A 204 -21.24 -9.32 -9.38
N ASP A 205 -21.59 -8.18 -8.76
CA ASP A 205 -22.70 -7.34 -9.19
C ASP A 205 -22.46 -6.76 -10.61
N TYR A 206 -21.21 -6.42 -10.92
CA TYR A 206 -20.85 -5.93 -12.26
C TYR A 206 -21.03 -7.00 -13.35
N TYR A 207 -20.70 -8.26 -13.06
CA TYR A 207 -20.88 -9.35 -14.02
C TYR A 207 -22.35 -9.72 -14.20
N GLU A 208 -23.19 -9.66 -13.15
CA GLU A 208 -24.63 -9.91 -13.28
C GLU A 208 -25.35 -8.81 -14.07
N GLU A 209 -24.96 -7.55 -13.90
CA GLU A 209 -25.53 -6.44 -14.70
C GLU A 209 -25.04 -6.44 -16.16
N ALA A 210 -23.77 -6.79 -16.40
CA ALA A 210 -23.17 -6.80 -17.74
C ALA A 210 -23.61 -8.01 -18.59
N PHE A 211 -23.93 -9.14 -17.96
CA PHE A 211 -24.38 -10.38 -18.62
C PHE A 211 -25.58 -10.98 -17.90
N PRO A 212 -26.79 -10.41 -18.05
CA PRO A 212 -27.97 -11.00 -17.47
C PRO A 212 -28.21 -12.39 -18.12
N LEU A 213 -28.09 -13.42 -17.28
CA LEU A 213 -28.41 -14.80 -17.71
C LEU A 213 -29.83 -14.81 -18.30
N SER A 214 -29.93 -15.05 -19.58
CA SER A 214 -31.22 -15.28 -20.27
C SER A 214 -31.91 -16.44 -19.57
N ARG A 215 -32.93 -16.12 -18.78
CA ARG A 215 -33.86 -17.11 -18.25
C ARG A 215 -34.60 -17.68 -19.47
N GLU A 216 -34.13 -18.78 -20.00
CA GLU A 216 -34.89 -19.58 -20.93
C GLU A 216 -36.17 -20.00 -20.22
N THR A 217 -37.25 -19.38 -20.62
CA THR A 217 -38.62 -19.83 -20.31
C THR A 217 -38.86 -21.15 -21.03
N SER A 218 -38.58 -22.25 -20.36
CA SER A 218 -39.10 -23.57 -20.78
C SER A 218 -40.60 -23.55 -20.53
N ARG A 219 -41.37 -23.16 -21.56
CA ARG A 219 -42.78 -23.48 -21.71
C ARG A 219 -42.87 -24.54 -22.80
N GLY A 220 -43.18 -25.73 -22.42
CA GLY A 220 -43.56 -26.86 -23.23
C GLY A 220 -44.34 -27.84 -22.38
#